data_657929ca65b4384ef2856fde8b581941
#
_entry.id   657929ca65b4384ef2856fde8b581941
#
_cell.length_a   1.000
_cell.length_b   1.000
_cell.length_c   1.000
_cell.angle_alpha   90.00
_cell.angle_beta   90.00
_cell.angle_gamma   90.00
#
_symmetry.space_group_name_H-M   'P 1'
#
loop_
_entity.id
_entity.type
_entity.pdbx_description
1 polymer ?
#
loop_
_entity_poly.entity_id
_entity_poly.type
_entity_poly.pdbx_seq_one_letter_code
_entity_poly.pdbx_strand_id
1 'polypeptide(L)'
;MDRLISMCKQRGFIFPSSEIYGGLNSCWDYGPLGVELKRNVKEAWWFANVQLRDDVVGADTSILMHPDVWKASGHLANFTDPLVDCKACKRRYRADHLTTDNCPECGGELTEARQFNLMFKTFLGPVEEDAAVVYLRPETAQGIFVDFKL
;
A
#
# COMPACT_ATOMS: atom_id res chain seq x y z
N MET A 1 -7.57 -20.19 -7.19
CA MET A 1 -6.56 -19.14 -7.02
C MET A 1 -5.16 -19.74 -6.84
N ASP A 2 -4.93 -20.70 -5.96
CA ASP A 2 -3.61 -21.27 -5.61
C ASP A 2 -2.82 -21.83 -6.79
N ARG A 3 -3.50 -22.52 -7.73
CA ARG A 3 -2.85 -23.00 -8.97
C ARG A 3 -2.29 -21.86 -9.84
N LEU A 4 -2.99 -20.71 -9.91
CA LEU A 4 -2.54 -19.53 -10.64
C LEU A 4 -1.33 -18.92 -9.97
N ILE A 5 -1.37 -18.75 -8.64
CA ILE A 5 -0.24 -18.22 -7.85
C ILE A 5 1.00 -19.11 -8.01
N SER A 6 0.83 -20.44 -7.89
CA SER A 6 1.91 -21.39 -8.09
C SER A 6 2.52 -21.30 -9.49
N MET A 7 1.68 -21.24 -10.52
CA MET A 7 2.13 -21.08 -11.90
C MET A 7 2.91 -19.76 -12.10
N CYS A 8 2.41 -18.65 -11.56
CA CYS A 8 3.06 -17.35 -11.68
C CYS A 8 4.45 -17.35 -11.05
N LYS A 9 4.60 -17.98 -9.88
CA LYS A 9 5.90 -18.16 -9.22
C LYS A 9 6.84 -19.02 -10.05
N GLN A 10 6.38 -20.22 -10.48
CA GLN A 10 7.19 -21.16 -11.25
C GLN A 10 7.66 -20.60 -12.60
N ARG A 11 6.85 -19.76 -13.23
CA ARG A 11 7.13 -19.16 -14.53
C ARG A 11 7.86 -17.80 -14.44
N GLY A 12 8.20 -17.34 -13.23
CA GLY A 12 8.89 -16.07 -13.04
C GLY A 12 8.05 -14.85 -13.37
N PHE A 13 6.73 -14.90 -13.16
CA PHE A 13 5.87 -13.73 -13.29
C PHE A 13 6.00 -12.82 -12.08
N ILE A 14 5.80 -13.38 -10.89
CA ILE A 14 5.77 -12.63 -9.64
C ILE A 14 6.18 -13.53 -8.47
N PHE A 15 6.92 -12.99 -7.52
CA PHE A 15 7.36 -13.67 -6.29
C PHE A 15 7.56 -12.64 -5.17
N PRO A 16 7.56 -13.08 -3.89
CA PRO A 16 7.81 -12.17 -2.78
C PRO A 16 9.16 -11.48 -2.91
N SER A 17 9.20 -10.17 -2.65
CA SER A 17 10.47 -9.45 -2.62
C SER A 17 11.38 -10.02 -1.53
N SER A 18 12.67 -10.16 -1.85
CA SER A 18 13.66 -10.73 -0.94
C SER A 18 13.36 -12.18 -0.49
N GLU A 19 12.79 -12.99 -1.38
CA GLU A 19 12.30 -14.35 -1.06
C GLU A 19 13.39 -15.25 -0.46
N ILE A 20 14.67 -15.07 -0.85
CA ILE A 20 15.80 -15.82 -0.30
C ILE A 20 16.01 -15.64 1.21
N TYR A 21 15.44 -14.59 1.79
CA TYR A 21 15.44 -14.30 3.23
C TYR A 21 14.07 -14.49 3.89
N GLY A 22 13.14 -15.18 3.21
CA GLY A 22 11.78 -15.43 3.71
C GLY A 22 10.73 -14.48 3.17
N GLY A 23 11.12 -13.49 2.37
CA GLY A 23 10.22 -12.53 1.75
C GLY A 23 9.71 -11.43 2.69
N LEU A 24 9.14 -10.39 2.10
CA LEU A 24 8.42 -9.33 2.80
C LEU A 24 6.93 -9.44 2.50
N ASN A 25 6.09 -9.33 3.53
CA ASN A 25 4.64 -9.32 3.35
C ASN A 25 4.23 -8.11 2.49
N SER A 26 3.35 -8.36 1.51
CA SER A 26 2.80 -7.34 0.61
C SER A 26 3.81 -6.63 -0.29
N CYS A 27 5.06 -7.13 -0.37
CA CYS A 27 6.08 -6.63 -1.30
C CYS A 27 6.40 -7.71 -2.33
N TRP A 28 6.38 -7.33 -3.61
CA TRP A 28 6.47 -8.27 -4.72
C TRP A 28 7.48 -7.79 -5.76
N ASP A 29 8.31 -8.72 -6.23
CA ASP A 29 9.18 -8.54 -7.37
C ASP A 29 8.54 -9.16 -8.62
N TYR A 30 8.77 -8.54 -9.77
CA TYR A 30 8.30 -9.01 -11.07
C TYR A 30 9.48 -9.63 -11.83
N GLY A 31 9.36 -10.90 -12.20
CA GLY A 31 10.31 -11.55 -13.08
C GLY A 31 10.14 -11.12 -14.55
N PRO A 32 10.94 -11.69 -15.47
CA PRO A 32 10.96 -11.24 -16.88
C PRO A 32 9.59 -11.24 -17.56
N LEU A 33 8.79 -12.27 -17.38
CA LEU A 33 7.42 -12.31 -17.95
C LEU A 33 6.46 -11.38 -17.21
N GLY A 34 6.64 -11.23 -15.90
CA GLY A 34 5.80 -10.37 -15.08
C GLY A 34 5.99 -8.89 -15.38
N VAL A 35 7.23 -8.44 -15.59
CA VAL A 35 7.52 -7.03 -15.91
C VAL A 35 6.95 -6.65 -17.28
N GLU A 36 7.04 -7.52 -18.27
CA GLU A 36 6.45 -7.25 -19.60
C GLU A 36 4.92 -7.23 -19.54
N LEU A 37 4.29 -8.16 -18.82
CA LEU A 37 2.86 -8.13 -18.60
C LEU A 37 2.41 -6.85 -17.88
N LYS A 38 3.10 -6.48 -16.81
CA LYS A 38 2.83 -5.24 -16.06
C LYS A 38 2.94 -3.99 -16.94
N ARG A 39 3.96 -3.93 -17.79
CA ARG A 39 4.17 -2.85 -18.75
C ARG A 39 3.02 -2.78 -19.75
N ASN A 40 2.66 -3.89 -20.39
CA ASN A 40 1.57 -3.94 -21.36
C ASN A 40 0.23 -3.51 -20.74
N VAL A 41 -0.06 -3.91 -19.51
CA VAL A 41 -1.29 -3.48 -18.80
C VAL A 41 -1.25 -1.97 -18.55
N LYS A 42 -0.13 -1.42 -18.10
CA LYS A 42 0.01 0.03 -17.85
C LYS A 42 -0.11 0.84 -19.13
N GLU A 43 0.51 0.39 -20.24
CA GLU A 43 0.44 1.05 -21.53
C GLU A 43 -0.98 1.02 -22.10
N ALA A 44 -1.67 -0.12 -22.05
CA ALA A 44 -3.05 -0.24 -22.47
C ALA A 44 -3.99 0.67 -21.67
N TRP A 45 -3.79 0.74 -20.34
CA TRP A 45 -4.55 1.62 -19.47
C TRP A 45 -4.31 3.10 -19.82
N TRP A 46 -3.04 3.50 -19.97
CA TRP A 46 -2.66 4.86 -20.30
C TRP A 46 -3.22 5.29 -21.65
N PHE A 47 -3.09 4.44 -22.64
CA PHE A 47 -3.63 4.68 -23.96
C PHE A 47 -5.14 4.92 -23.92
N ALA A 48 -5.89 4.01 -23.29
CA ALA A 48 -7.35 4.09 -23.24
C ALA A 48 -7.88 5.27 -22.39
N ASN A 49 -7.20 5.64 -21.31
CA ASN A 49 -7.72 6.61 -20.34
C ASN A 49 -7.13 8.02 -20.51
N VAL A 50 -5.97 8.15 -21.16
CA VAL A 50 -5.30 9.43 -21.35
C VAL A 50 -5.18 9.79 -22.84
N GLN A 51 -4.54 8.92 -23.64
CA GLN A 51 -4.20 9.28 -25.02
C GLN A 51 -5.40 9.31 -25.98
N LEU A 52 -6.42 8.50 -25.74
CA LEU A 52 -7.66 8.50 -26.55
C LEU A 52 -8.69 9.55 -26.10
N ARG A 53 -8.37 10.37 -25.11
CA ARG A 53 -9.30 11.35 -24.55
C ARG A 53 -8.78 12.76 -24.74
N ASP A 54 -9.65 13.65 -25.24
CA ASP A 54 -9.34 15.08 -25.42
C ASP A 54 -9.53 15.90 -24.13
N ASP A 55 -10.20 15.34 -23.13
CA ASP A 55 -10.55 15.98 -21.86
C ASP A 55 -9.67 15.53 -20.68
N VAL A 56 -8.62 14.76 -20.93
CA VAL A 56 -7.72 14.22 -19.90
C VAL A 56 -6.27 14.46 -20.26
N VAL A 57 -5.51 14.95 -19.31
CA VAL A 57 -4.05 15.06 -19.40
C VAL A 57 -3.38 14.22 -18.32
N GLY A 58 -2.19 13.70 -18.61
CA GLY A 58 -1.42 12.93 -17.66
C GLY A 58 -0.70 13.82 -16.64
N ALA A 59 -0.63 13.36 -15.40
CA ALA A 59 0.21 13.94 -14.36
C ALA A 59 0.97 12.82 -13.62
N ASP A 60 2.22 13.10 -13.24
CA ASP A 60 3.03 12.19 -12.43
C ASP A 60 3.60 12.98 -11.25
N THR A 61 2.95 12.86 -10.11
CA THR A 61 3.29 13.59 -8.90
C THR A 61 4.22 12.77 -8.00
N SER A 62 4.95 13.45 -7.10
CA SER A 62 5.90 12.80 -6.21
C SER A 62 5.22 11.79 -5.27
N ILE A 63 5.91 10.66 -5.01
CA ILE A 63 5.48 9.68 -4.01
C ILE A 63 5.58 10.26 -2.59
N LEU A 64 6.61 11.07 -2.32
CA LEU A 64 6.77 11.80 -1.07
C LEU A 64 6.17 13.20 -1.24
N MET A 65 5.26 13.57 -0.35
CA MET A 65 4.59 14.86 -0.38
C MET A 65 4.68 15.55 0.98
N HIS A 66 4.55 16.88 0.96
CA HIS A 66 4.60 17.70 2.18
C HIS A 66 3.52 17.23 3.19
N PRO A 67 3.85 17.13 4.50
CA PRO A 67 2.90 16.68 5.52
C PRO A 67 1.58 17.46 5.56
N ASP A 68 1.60 18.74 5.24
CA ASP A 68 0.39 19.57 5.23
C ASP A 68 -0.65 19.15 4.19
N VAL A 69 -0.24 18.47 3.10
CA VAL A 69 -1.17 17.88 2.14
C VAL A 69 -2.03 16.82 2.84
N TRP A 70 -1.40 15.98 3.64
CA TRP A 70 -2.07 14.89 4.36
C TRP A 70 -2.88 15.38 5.56
N LYS A 71 -2.45 16.48 6.16
CA LYS A 71 -3.19 17.20 7.20
C LYS A 71 -4.46 17.82 6.62
N ALA A 72 -4.34 18.57 5.51
CA ALA A 72 -5.45 19.21 4.84
C ALA A 72 -6.49 18.21 4.30
N SER A 73 -6.05 17.06 3.78
CA SER A 73 -6.92 16.00 3.29
C SER A 73 -7.50 15.10 4.40
N GLY A 74 -7.09 15.29 5.65
CA GLY A 74 -7.57 14.52 6.80
C GLY A 74 -6.93 13.14 7.00
N HIS A 75 -5.99 12.74 6.14
CA HIS A 75 -5.35 11.41 6.24
C HIS A 75 -4.57 11.21 7.53
N LEU A 76 -3.92 12.24 8.06
CA LEU A 76 -3.18 12.10 9.32
C LEU A 76 -4.07 11.82 10.52
N ALA A 77 -5.31 12.34 10.51
CA ALA A 77 -6.25 12.18 11.60
C ALA A 77 -7.17 10.96 11.48
N ASN A 78 -7.58 10.62 10.24
CA ASN A 78 -8.70 9.70 10.02
C ASN A 78 -8.35 8.45 9.20
N PHE A 79 -7.15 8.38 8.60
CA PHE A 79 -6.76 7.21 7.81
C PHE A 79 -6.22 6.11 8.72
N THR A 80 -7.14 5.53 9.52
CA THR A 80 -6.82 4.56 10.57
C THR A 80 -7.68 3.33 10.46
N ASP A 81 -7.10 2.16 10.80
CA ASP A 81 -7.82 0.90 11.00
C ASP A 81 -7.80 0.51 12.48
N PRO A 82 -8.91 -0.02 13.02
CA PRO A 82 -8.91 -0.64 14.32
C PRO A 82 -8.24 -2.02 14.25
N LEU A 83 -7.07 -2.18 14.86
CA LEU A 83 -6.31 -3.43 14.86
C LEU A 83 -6.32 -4.12 16.21
N VAL A 84 -6.43 -5.45 16.18
CA VAL A 84 -6.29 -6.35 17.32
C VAL A 84 -5.20 -7.38 17.04
N ASP A 85 -4.46 -7.76 18.06
CA ASP A 85 -3.44 -8.81 17.99
C ASP A 85 -3.91 -10.05 18.77
N CYS A 86 -3.68 -11.25 18.21
CA CYS A 86 -3.91 -12.48 18.97
C CYS A 86 -2.82 -12.66 20.03
N LYS A 87 -3.20 -12.84 21.29
CA LYS A 87 -2.26 -13.03 22.39
C LYS A 87 -1.46 -14.34 22.28
N ALA A 88 -2.03 -15.38 21.65
CA ALA A 88 -1.41 -16.67 21.46
C ALA A 88 -0.52 -16.76 20.23
N CYS A 89 -1.08 -16.62 19.03
CA CYS A 89 -0.35 -16.81 17.76
C CYS A 89 0.29 -15.54 17.20
N LYS A 90 0.10 -14.38 17.84
CA LYS A 90 0.65 -13.06 17.48
C LYS A 90 0.21 -12.53 16.13
N ARG A 91 -0.79 -13.13 15.50
CA ARG A 91 -1.37 -12.63 14.25
C ARG A 91 -2.22 -11.40 14.50
N ARG A 92 -2.24 -10.51 13.51
CA ARG A 92 -2.96 -9.24 13.55
C ARG A 92 -4.16 -9.28 12.62
N TYR A 93 -5.26 -8.69 13.09
CA TYR A 93 -6.52 -8.61 12.35
C TYR A 93 -7.12 -7.22 12.48
N ARG A 94 -7.93 -6.84 11.49
CA ARG A 94 -8.82 -5.70 11.61
C ARG A 94 -10.02 -6.08 12.48
N ALA A 95 -10.27 -5.33 13.53
CA ALA A 95 -11.35 -5.61 14.47
C ALA A 95 -12.73 -5.55 13.79
N ASP A 96 -12.92 -4.63 12.86
CA ASP A 96 -14.18 -4.44 12.10
C ASP A 96 -14.46 -5.56 11.07
N HIS A 97 -13.49 -6.41 10.76
CA HIS A 97 -13.65 -7.58 9.89
C HIS A 97 -13.86 -8.88 10.66
N LEU A 98 -13.69 -8.87 11.97
CA LEU A 98 -13.88 -10.06 12.78
C LEU A 98 -15.37 -10.30 13.06
N THR A 99 -15.76 -11.55 12.92
CA THR A 99 -17.12 -12.04 13.24
C THR A 99 -17.19 -12.73 14.60
N THR A 100 -16.05 -12.88 15.27
CA THR A 100 -15.92 -13.56 16.56
C THR A 100 -14.99 -12.78 17.48
N ASP A 101 -15.18 -12.92 18.80
CA ASP A 101 -14.34 -12.27 19.82
C ASP A 101 -12.97 -12.95 20.00
N ASN A 102 -12.77 -14.10 19.36
CA ASN A 102 -11.54 -14.88 19.44
C ASN A 102 -10.82 -14.96 18.10
N CYS A 103 -9.54 -15.29 18.15
CA CYS A 103 -8.70 -15.46 16.96
C CYS A 103 -9.29 -16.52 16.02
N PRO A 104 -9.57 -16.20 14.74
CA PRO A 104 -10.16 -17.13 13.80
C PRO A 104 -9.28 -18.33 13.45
N GLU A 105 -7.97 -18.25 13.74
CA GLU A 105 -7.03 -19.31 13.40
C GLU A 105 -6.70 -20.26 14.57
N CYS A 106 -6.55 -19.73 15.77
CA CYS A 106 -6.14 -20.55 16.91
C CYS A 106 -7.13 -20.51 18.09
N GLY A 107 -8.23 -19.77 17.98
CA GLY A 107 -9.22 -19.59 19.05
C GLY A 107 -8.72 -18.79 20.26
N GLY A 108 -7.48 -18.25 20.20
CA GLY A 108 -6.89 -17.51 21.31
C GLY A 108 -7.54 -16.14 21.54
N GLU A 109 -7.36 -15.60 22.74
CA GLU A 109 -7.86 -14.27 23.13
C GLU A 109 -7.20 -13.16 22.28
N LEU A 110 -8.00 -12.15 21.91
CA LEU A 110 -7.54 -10.95 21.20
C LEU A 110 -7.24 -9.82 22.18
N THR A 111 -6.38 -8.90 21.78
CA THR A 111 -6.14 -7.64 22.51
C THR A 111 -7.31 -6.68 22.31
N GLU A 112 -7.37 -5.62 23.11
CA GLU A 112 -8.22 -4.47 22.79
C GLU A 112 -7.84 -3.87 21.44
N ALA A 113 -8.85 -3.32 20.74
CA ALA A 113 -8.64 -2.66 19.45
C ALA A 113 -7.85 -1.35 19.62
N ARG A 114 -6.83 -1.18 18.81
CA ARG A 114 -6.03 0.05 18.76
C ARG A 114 -6.15 0.68 17.38
N GLN A 115 -6.35 1.98 17.32
CA GLN A 115 -6.33 2.72 16.06
C GLN A 115 -4.90 2.76 15.53
N PHE A 116 -4.72 2.28 14.32
CA PHE A 116 -3.44 2.26 13.62
C PHE A 116 -3.52 3.14 12.37
N ASN A 117 -2.71 4.19 12.30
CA ASN A 117 -2.65 5.04 11.12
C ASN A 117 -1.95 4.28 9.98
N LEU A 118 -2.60 4.22 8.82
CA LEU A 118 -2.15 3.48 7.65
C LEU A 118 -1.13 4.24 6.79
N MET A 119 -0.82 5.50 7.12
CA MET A 119 0.18 6.28 6.40
C MET A 119 1.57 5.70 6.61
N PHE A 120 2.27 5.40 5.52
CA PHE A 120 3.66 4.97 5.59
C PHE A 120 4.56 6.18 5.89
N LYS A 121 5.09 6.22 7.11
CA LYS A 121 5.94 7.29 7.63
C LYS A 121 7.41 7.02 7.29
N THR A 122 8.13 8.07 6.91
CA THR A 122 9.58 8.07 6.76
C THR A 122 10.15 9.44 7.13
N PHE A 123 11.46 9.63 7.01
CA PHE A 123 12.15 10.88 7.35
C PHE A 123 12.94 11.39 6.14
N LEU A 124 13.00 12.71 5.97
CA LEU A 124 13.91 13.37 5.04
C LEU A 124 15.17 13.81 5.79
N GLY A 125 16.33 13.41 5.24
CA GLY A 125 17.63 13.73 5.82
C GLY A 125 18.18 12.62 6.71
N PRO A 126 19.38 12.83 7.29
CA PRO A 126 20.13 11.80 8.00
C PRO A 126 19.69 11.59 9.46
N VAL A 127 18.83 12.45 9.99
CA VAL A 127 18.39 12.41 11.38
C VAL A 127 16.87 12.18 11.45
N GLU A 128 16.47 11.25 12.31
CA GLU A 128 15.07 10.94 12.57
C GLU A 128 14.48 11.94 13.59
N GLU A 129 14.18 13.15 13.12
CA GLU A 129 13.53 14.18 13.91
C GLU A 129 12.09 14.40 13.46
N ASP A 130 11.22 14.84 14.37
CA ASP A 130 9.81 15.11 14.06
C ASP A 130 9.62 16.14 12.94
N ALA A 131 10.53 17.10 12.83
CA ALA A 131 10.52 18.11 11.77
C ALA A 131 10.85 17.55 10.38
N ALA A 132 11.49 16.37 10.31
CA ALA A 132 11.88 15.71 9.06
C ALA A 132 10.86 14.66 8.60
N VAL A 133 9.76 14.49 9.32
CA VAL A 133 8.75 13.46 9.00
C VAL A 133 8.05 13.77 7.69
N VAL A 134 8.02 12.77 6.80
CA VAL A 134 7.23 12.77 5.57
C VAL A 134 6.50 11.44 5.41
N TYR A 135 5.55 11.42 4.52
CA TYR A 135 4.72 10.23 4.28
C TYR A 135 4.74 9.86 2.80
N LEU A 136 4.80 8.55 2.53
CA LEU A 136 4.49 8.06 1.19
C LEU A 136 2.99 8.23 0.95
N ARG A 137 2.65 8.69 -0.25
CA ARG A 137 1.24 8.87 -0.62
C ARG A 137 0.49 7.54 -0.59
N PRO A 138 -0.65 7.43 0.12
CA PRO A 138 -1.51 6.24 0.08
C PRO A 138 -2.36 6.19 -1.19
N GLU A 139 -2.56 7.35 -1.84
CA GLU A 139 -3.33 7.52 -3.07
C GLU A 139 -2.79 8.68 -3.90
N THR A 140 -3.26 8.83 -5.13
CA THR A 140 -2.74 9.81 -6.10
C THR A 140 -3.58 11.09 -6.22
N ALA A 141 -4.78 11.12 -5.62
CA ALA A 141 -5.72 12.22 -5.79
C ALA A 141 -5.18 13.58 -5.32
N GLN A 142 -4.50 13.63 -4.19
CA GLN A 142 -4.01 14.89 -3.61
C GLN A 142 -2.97 15.57 -4.50
N GLY A 143 -2.12 14.81 -5.20
CA GLY A 143 -1.18 15.38 -6.15
C GLY A 143 -1.88 16.13 -7.28
N ILE A 144 -2.97 15.59 -7.79
CA ILE A 144 -3.78 16.23 -8.83
C ILE A 144 -4.34 17.58 -8.34
N PHE A 145 -4.86 17.62 -7.11
CA PHE A 145 -5.38 18.86 -6.53
C PHE A 145 -4.30 19.89 -6.20
N VAL A 146 -3.14 19.45 -5.71
CA VAL A 146 -2.02 20.35 -5.40
C VAL A 146 -1.50 21.02 -6.66
N ASP A 147 -1.35 20.27 -7.74
CA ASP A 147 -0.76 20.74 -8.99
C ASP A 147 -1.79 21.39 -9.93
N PHE A 148 -3.07 21.43 -9.55
CA PHE A 148 -4.14 21.97 -10.41
C PHE A 148 -3.96 23.44 -10.82
N LYS A 149 -3.19 24.21 -10.03
CA LYS A 149 -2.92 25.63 -10.31
C LYS A 149 -1.63 25.88 -11.08
N LEU A 150 -0.83 24.85 -11.33
CA LEU A 150 0.42 24.93 -12.06
C LEU A 150 0.22 24.73 -13.56
#